data_880388eef8b7861449e6a8fa02d3a20e
#
_entry.id   880388eef8b7861449e6a8fa02d3a20e
#
_cell.length_a   1.000
_cell.length_b   1.000
_cell.length_c   1.000
_cell.angle_alpha   90.00
_cell.angle_beta   90.00
_cell.angle_gamma   90.00
#
_symmetry.space_group_name_H-M   'P 1'
#
loop_
_entity.id
_entity.type
_entity.pdbx_description
1 polymer ?
#
loop_
_entity_poly.entity_id
_entity_poly.type
_entity_poly.pdbx_seq_one_letter_code
_entity_poly.pdbx_strand_id
1 'polypeptide(L)'
;MSVCCMSCYCTTIGTQLAYYLPTHISCFVPGPLTFLGGNRHTPAEDCCPVKGLLMRIGCFGACAVAFVFGCLTTRLAAQPPQPKLIVQITMDQLRGDLLRDYVPALSQGFRRLESGGFWIKHGDLNYAVTVSFPGHATLATGMYPYHHGLVANEFWTQRDGKWVSVDFSDDANFHILGDPAATGESPKFLLCQTLGEWVKQADPRAKAISLGSDENIPVAYAGHKSDGVYVFDPAANSFTTSTFYAARVADWVNTFNQTELPRYQQRSWNLVVAKQFVSLASSQRTSLRGKPNPQFPHVYENEKASQPDHPQPYSAWFSSTPLKDEALFALAARAVDAERLGQRGAVDYLAIDVDSTDQVGHKFGPRSLEQLDTLVRLDHALARLLDHLDKVVGKNSYVVALSADHGAADPPELRPGGRRITTPEIEAVLDKIEAIAKANKGTPAELADRIAAELKQVDFIADAYTPARLSKQSDDPFVRLYQRSFRPSFTTDFPLWTTKPREYHPARYGVVVRFKEGMIFDWAVSVHGSPYEYDRDVPIIFYGANIRHGSQPDGVMTVDVAPTLGAAAGVRLPAGLDGHPLSFVFSSGVDGSQSTGK
;
A
#
# COMPACT_ATOMS: atom_id res chain seq x y z
N MET A 1 -33.05 -8.70 -2.54
CA MET A 1 -32.29 -7.49 -2.16
C MET A 1 -30.92 -7.99 -1.76
N SER A 2 -30.02 -8.01 -2.74
CA SER A 2 -28.63 -8.42 -2.56
C SER A 2 -27.86 -7.24 -2.03
N VAL A 3 -27.20 -7.41 -0.89
CA VAL A 3 -26.09 -6.59 -0.49
C VAL A 3 -24.87 -7.48 -0.61
N CYS A 4 -24.26 -7.44 -1.79
CA CYS A 4 -22.90 -7.92 -1.99
C CYS A 4 -21.93 -6.92 -1.39
N CYS A 5 -20.79 -7.40 -0.91
CA CYS A 5 -19.62 -6.60 -0.68
C CYS A 5 -19.47 -5.60 -1.81
N MET A 6 -19.44 -4.32 -1.47
CA MET A 6 -19.12 -3.26 -2.42
C MET A 6 -17.60 -3.11 -2.50
N SER A 7 -16.98 -4.03 -3.13
CA SER A 7 -15.97 -3.76 -4.13
C SER A 7 -16.49 -4.47 -5.37
N CYS A 8 -16.71 -3.71 -6.42
CA CYS A 8 -17.14 -4.16 -7.74
C CYS A 8 -18.57 -4.71 -7.87
N TYR A 9 -19.42 -3.91 -8.42
CA TYR A 9 -20.28 -4.17 -9.57
C TYR A 9 -21.20 -2.97 -9.82
N CYS A 10 -20.78 -2.10 -10.69
CA CYS A 10 -21.70 -1.29 -11.47
C CYS A 10 -21.40 -1.56 -12.94
N THR A 11 -22.03 -2.60 -13.49
CA THR A 11 -22.03 -2.89 -14.91
C THR A 11 -23.28 -2.33 -15.57
N THR A 12 -23.05 -1.40 -16.46
CA THR A 12 -23.55 -1.29 -17.85
C THR A 12 -25.06 -1.31 -18.10
N ILE A 13 -25.55 -0.23 -18.66
CA ILE A 13 -26.44 -0.27 -19.84
C ILE A 13 -25.95 0.81 -20.79
N GLY A 14 -25.53 0.36 -21.97
CA GLY A 14 -25.06 1.21 -23.05
C GLY A 14 -26.19 1.86 -23.86
N THR A 15 -25.84 2.90 -24.54
CA THR A 15 -26.31 3.15 -25.94
C THR A 15 -25.47 4.25 -26.60
N GLN A 16 -25.00 3.89 -27.76
CA GLN A 16 -24.49 4.61 -28.93
C GLN A 16 -24.86 6.09 -29.13
N LEU A 17 -23.92 6.86 -29.65
CA LEU A 17 -23.90 7.63 -30.92
C LEU A 17 -22.91 8.80 -30.80
N ALA A 18 -21.85 8.75 -31.47
CA ALA A 18 -21.34 9.25 -32.75
C ALA A 18 -21.35 10.80 -32.96
N TYR A 19 -20.14 11.25 -33.42
CA TYR A 19 -19.81 12.45 -34.19
C TYR A 19 -19.78 13.85 -33.54
N TYR A 20 -18.60 14.47 -33.48
CA TYR A 20 -18.13 15.58 -34.34
C TYR A 20 -16.77 16.12 -33.84
N LEU A 21 -15.81 16.07 -34.72
CA LEU A 21 -14.65 16.99 -34.74
C LEU A 21 -15.07 18.32 -35.39
N PRO A 22 -14.45 19.47 -35.11
CA PRO A 22 -13.27 19.83 -35.89
C PRO A 22 -12.18 20.68 -35.16
N THR A 23 -10.93 20.42 -35.54
CA THR A 23 -9.90 21.26 -36.21
C THR A 23 -9.42 22.57 -35.60
N HIS A 24 -8.06 22.67 -35.64
CA HIS A 24 -7.16 23.84 -35.71
C HIS A 24 -6.81 24.58 -34.39
N ILE A 25 -5.52 24.62 -34.11
CA ILE A 25 -4.59 25.75 -34.33
C ILE A 25 -3.17 25.38 -33.87
N SER A 26 -2.28 25.24 -34.80
CA SER A 26 -1.05 26.01 -35.10
C SER A 26 0.09 26.00 -34.08
N CYS A 27 1.16 25.44 -34.57
CA CYS A 27 2.56 25.53 -34.16
C CYS A 27 3.06 26.97 -33.98
N PHE A 28 3.88 27.17 -32.96
CA PHE A 28 4.92 28.18 -32.98
C PHE A 28 6.23 27.59 -32.46
N VAL A 29 7.19 27.51 -33.37
CA VAL A 29 8.61 27.26 -33.12
C VAL A 29 9.31 28.63 -33.26
N PRO A 30 10.26 28.97 -32.40
CA PRO A 30 11.34 29.86 -32.81
C PRO A 30 12.66 29.10 -32.87
N GLY A 31 13.27 29.20 -34.04
CA GLY A 31 14.60 28.71 -34.39
C GLY A 31 15.72 29.64 -33.90
N PRO A 32 16.96 29.31 -34.25
CA PRO A 32 18.14 29.77 -33.54
C PRO A 32 18.71 31.09 -34.11
N LEU A 33 19.28 31.89 -33.24
CA LEU A 33 20.12 33.05 -33.59
C LEU A 33 21.59 32.69 -33.44
N THR A 34 22.25 32.59 -34.59
CA THR A 34 23.70 32.67 -34.79
C THR A 34 24.16 34.12 -34.64
N PHE A 35 25.27 34.36 -33.95
CA PHE A 35 26.13 35.53 -34.24
C PHE A 35 27.60 35.14 -34.28
N LEU A 36 28.21 35.62 -35.33
CA LEU A 36 29.58 35.49 -35.80
C LEU A 36 30.55 36.42 -35.05
N GLY A 37 31.77 35.98 -34.94
CA GLY A 37 32.91 36.76 -35.44
C GLY A 37 33.86 37.34 -34.44
N GLY A 38 35.13 37.01 -34.59
CA GLY A 38 36.19 37.95 -34.42
C GLY A 38 37.46 37.52 -33.68
N ASN A 39 38.30 36.76 -34.37
CA ASN A 39 39.77 36.87 -34.50
C ASN A 39 40.64 37.67 -33.52
N ARG A 40 41.71 37.03 -33.10
CA ARG A 40 43.15 37.26 -33.38
C ARG A 40 44.06 37.47 -32.19
N HIS A 41 45.11 36.70 -32.25
CA HIS A 41 46.56 36.89 -32.09
C HIS A 41 47.20 36.36 -30.81
N THR A 42 48.00 35.34 -31.05
CA THR A 42 49.30 35.01 -30.41
C THR A 42 50.35 36.08 -30.75
N PRO A 43 51.57 36.16 -30.16
CA PRO A 43 52.47 35.03 -29.89
C PRO A 43 53.40 35.20 -28.63
N ALA A 44 53.96 34.07 -28.23
CA ALA A 44 55.37 33.64 -28.12
C ALA A 44 56.37 34.32 -27.13
N GLU A 45 57.16 33.37 -26.56
CA GLU A 45 58.58 33.42 -26.18
C GLU A 45 58.95 34.18 -24.86
N ASP A 46 59.76 33.71 -23.93
CA ASP A 46 61.07 33.10 -24.08
C ASP A 46 61.61 32.53 -22.75
N CYS A 47 62.32 31.39 -22.89
CA CYS A 47 63.63 31.00 -22.38
C CYS A 47 64.11 31.17 -20.94
N CYS A 48 64.38 30.05 -20.26
CA CYS A 48 65.60 29.55 -19.62
C CYS A 48 66.74 30.50 -19.18
N PRO A 49 67.73 30.01 -18.46
CA PRO A 49 67.92 29.18 -17.26
C PRO A 49 68.97 29.80 -16.26
N VAL A 50 69.09 29.27 -15.03
CA VAL A 50 70.35 29.45 -14.28
C VAL A 50 70.73 28.19 -13.47
N LYS A 51 71.96 27.84 -13.68
CA LYS A 51 72.74 26.70 -13.14
C LYS A 51 73.13 26.89 -11.66
N GLY A 52 73.11 25.84 -10.94
CA GLY A 52 74.27 25.22 -10.23
C GLY A 52 74.82 25.90 -9.00
N LEU A 53 74.80 25.14 -7.91
CA LEU A 53 75.98 25.09 -7.03
C LEU A 53 75.99 23.76 -6.21
N LEU A 54 76.97 22.94 -6.49
CA LEU A 54 77.41 21.82 -5.65
C LEU A 54 78.20 22.39 -4.47
N MET A 55 77.91 21.87 -3.26
CA MET A 55 78.89 21.87 -2.22
C MET A 55 78.78 20.60 -1.37
N ARG A 56 79.87 19.80 -1.38
CA ARG A 56 80.18 18.65 -0.53
C ARG A 56 80.58 19.14 0.84
N ILE A 57 80.37 18.30 1.85
CA ILE A 57 81.18 17.99 3.08
C ILE A 57 80.12 17.39 4.05
N GLY A 58 80.19 16.27 4.67
CA GLY A 58 81.28 15.45 5.22
C GLY A 58 80.60 14.64 6.34
N CYS A 59 80.96 13.38 6.46
CA CYS A 59 80.57 12.38 7.46
C CYS A 59 80.65 12.84 8.92
N PHE A 60 79.72 12.43 9.76
CA PHE A 60 79.87 11.61 10.97
C PHE A 60 78.61 11.69 11.85
N GLY A 61 78.12 10.56 12.32
CA GLY A 61 77.19 10.50 13.44
C GLY A 61 76.04 9.51 13.24
N ALA A 62 76.32 8.25 13.53
CA ALA A 62 75.31 7.22 13.68
C ALA A 62 74.41 7.57 14.89
N CYS A 63 73.13 7.80 14.64
CA CYS A 63 72.05 7.64 15.64
C CYS A 63 70.85 6.98 14.95
N ALA A 64 70.73 5.69 15.27
CA ALA A 64 69.53 4.91 14.87
C ALA A 64 68.30 5.49 15.55
N VAL A 65 67.49 6.24 14.81
CA VAL A 65 66.08 6.52 15.17
C VAL A 65 65.26 5.59 14.29
N ALA A 66 64.82 4.48 14.88
CA ALA A 66 63.82 3.61 14.31
C ALA A 66 62.52 4.42 14.19
N PHE A 67 62.26 4.99 13.03
CA PHE A 67 60.93 5.48 12.66
C PHE A 67 60.05 4.25 12.47
N VAL A 68 59.33 3.89 13.56
CA VAL A 68 58.19 2.99 13.47
C VAL A 68 57.16 3.73 12.62
N PHE A 69 57.16 3.51 11.31
CA PHE A 69 56.03 3.76 10.44
C PHE A 69 54.94 2.81 10.87
N GLY A 70 54.21 3.19 11.91
CA GLY A 70 52.91 2.63 12.19
C GLY A 70 52.03 2.89 10.98
N CYS A 71 51.91 1.93 10.06
CA CYS A 71 50.84 1.85 9.12
C CYS A 71 49.53 1.84 9.92
N LEU A 72 48.96 3.01 10.19
CA LEU A 72 47.53 3.13 10.44
C LEU A 72 46.83 2.72 9.13
N THR A 73 46.71 1.42 8.92
CA THR A 73 45.67 0.90 8.07
C THR A 73 44.37 1.24 8.78
N THR A 74 43.84 2.43 8.53
CA THR A 74 42.41 2.66 8.66
C THR A 74 41.79 1.58 7.76
N ARG A 75 41.35 0.48 8.36
CA ARG A 75 40.39 -0.39 7.69
C ARG A 75 39.21 0.54 7.35
N LEU A 76 39.16 0.99 6.10
CA LEU A 76 37.87 1.38 5.56
C LEU A 76 36.99 0.16 5.83
N ALA A 77 36.09 0.29 6.79
CA ALA A 77 35.06 -0.70 6.98
C ALA A 77 34.37 -0.83 5.62
N ALA A 78 34.53 -2.00 4.99
CA ALA A 78 33.87 -2.26 3.74
C ALA A 78 32.39 -1.97 3.97
N GLN A 79 31.81 -1.09 3.17
CA GLN A 79 30.39 -0.85 3.24
C GLN A 79 29.68 -2.20 3.16
N PRO A 80 28.69 -2.45 4.01
CA PRO A 80 27.94 -3.70 3.93
C PRO A 80 27.38 -3.85 2.51
N PRO A 81 27.37 -5.07 1.96
CA PRO A 81 26.93 -5.30 0.58
C PRO A 81 25.48 -4.81 0.43
N GLN A 82 25.23 -3.99 -0.58
CA GLN A 82 23.89 -3.52 -0.89
C GLN A 82 22.99 -4.70 -1.27
N PRO A 83 21.72 -4.71 -0.83
CA PRO A 83 20.75 -5.67 -1.32
C PRO A 83 20.57 -5.50 -2.84
N LYS A 84 20.33 -6.60 -3.52
CA LYS A 84 20.07 -6.65 -4.97
C LYS A 84 18.57 -6.57 -5.28
N LEU A 85 17.74 -6.80 -4.28
CA LEU A 85 16.28 -6.80 -4.40
C LEU A 85 15.65 -6.25 -3.12
N ILE A 86 14.71 -5.33 -3.29
CA ILE A 86 13.79 -4.89 -2.25
C ILE A 86 12.48 -5.65 -2.44
N VAL A 87 11.96 -6.28 -1.40
CA VAL A 87 10.65 -6.94 -1.38
C VAL A 87 9.79 -6.24 -0.35
N GLN A 88 8.69 -5.67 -0.78
CA GLN A 88 7.71 -5.03 0.10
C GLN A 88 6.42 -5.86 0.08
N ILE A 89 6.03 -6.38 1.24
CA ILE A 89 4.84 -7.22 1.39
C ILE A 89 3.87 -6.47 2.29
N THR A 90 2.67 -6.22 1.80
CA THR A 90 1.57 -5.71 2.62
C THR A 90 0.51 -6.78 2.73
N MET A 91 0.16 -7.12 3.97
CA MET A 91 -0.96 -7.99 4.28
C MET A 91 -2.13 -7.10 4.70
N ASP A 92 -3.10 -6.97 3.80
CA ASP A 92 -4.26 -6.12 4.00
C ASP A 92 -5.01 -6.49 5.28
N GLN A 93 -5.39 -5.49 6.08
CA GLN A 93 -6.12 -5.65 7.33
C GLN A 93 -5.39 -6.43 8.45
N LEU A 94 -4.06 -6.62 8.37
CA LEU A 94 -3.34 -7.36 9.40
C LEU A 94 -3.09 -6.50 10.65
N ARG A 95 -3.94 -6.69 11.67
CA ARG A 95 -3.81 -6.01 12.97
C ARG A 95 -2.54 -6.42 13.70
N GLY A 96 -1.88 -5.45 14.32
CA GLY A 96 -0.66 -5.68 15.11
C GLY A 96 -0.88 -6.60 16.32
N ASP A 97 -1.98 -6.42 17.06
CA ASP A 97 -2.31 -7.25 18.21
C ASP A 97 -2.58 -8.71 17.82
N LEU A 98 -3.28 -8.94 16.70
CA LEU A 98 -3.59 -10.30 16.24
C LEU A 98 -2.33 -11.04 15.79
N LEU A 99 -1.43 -10.37 15.07
CA LEU A 99 -0.16 -11.02 14.74
C LEU A 99 0.61 -11.42 16.01
N ARG A 100 0.67 -10.54 17.03
CA ARG A 100 1.31 -10.85 18.31
C ARG A 100 0.67 -12.05 19.02
N ASP A 101 -0.67 -12.11 19.02
CA ASP A 101 -1.42 -13.19 19.65
C ASP A 101 -1.26 -14.53 18.90
N TYR A 102 -1.12 -14.50 17.58
CA TYR A 102 -1.07 -15.68 16.71
C TYR A 102 0.35 -16.19 16.42
N VAL A 103 1.40 -15.47 16.81
CA VAL A 103 2.80 -15.90 16.66
C VAL A 103 3.04 -17.36 17.09
N PRO A 104 2.45 -17.91 18.17
CA PRO A 104 2.65 -19.31 18.54
C PRO A 104 2.27 -20.32 17.45
N ALA A 105 1.31 -19.97 16.58
CA ALA A 105 0.87 -20.81 15.47
C ALA A 105 1.68 -20.61 14.17
N LEU A 106 2.44 -19.50 14.08
CA LEU A 106 3.19 -19.10 12.90
C LEU A 106 4.65 -19.55 13.01
N SER A 107 4.96 -20.73 12.50
CA SER A 107 6.24 -21.41 12.74
C SER A 107 7.21 -21.42 11.55
N GLN A 108 6.85 -20.77 10.46
CA GLN A 108 7.56 -20.83 9.19
C GLN A 108 8.11 -19.44 8.76
N GLY A 109 7.47 -18.77 7.82
CA GLY A 109 7.93 -17.50 7.25
C GLY A 109 7.94 -16.35 8.27
N PHE A 110 6.87 -16.17 9.02
CA PHE A 110 6.81 -15.16 10.09
C PHE A 110 7.85 -15.44 11.17
N ARG A 111 8.00 -16.71 11.58
CA ARG A 111 9.04 -17.08 12.56
C ARG A 111 10.44 -16.73 12.06
N ARG A 112 10.70 -16.91 10.76
CA ARG A 112 11.97 -16.53 10.13
C ARG A 112 12.17 -15.01 10.15
N LEU A 113 11.13 -14.22 9.82
CA LEU A 113 11.19 -12.76 9.89
C LEU A 113 11.41 -12.29 11.34
N GLU A 114 10.68 -12.84 12.31
CA GLU A 114 10.82 -12.52 13.72
C GLU A 114 12.22 -12.83 14.25
N SER A 115 12.74 -14.04 13.98
CA SER A 115 13.99 -14.50 14.56
C SER A 115 15.25 -13.94 13.88
N GLY A 116 15.15 -13.44 12.65
CA GLY A 116 16.27 -12.92 11.88
C GLY A 116 16.17 -11.45 11.51
N GLY A 117 15.04 -10.81 11.73
CA GLY A 117 14.77 -9.43 11.36
C GLY A 117 14.60 -8.48 12.54
N PHE A 118 14.08 -7.31 12.26
CA PHE A 118 13.73 -6.30 13.25
C PHE A 118 12.22 -6.07 13.25
N TRP A 119 11.57 -6.37 14.37
CA TRP A 119 10.12 -6.27 14.51
C TRP A 119 9.72 -5.06 15.36
N ILE A 120 9.04 -4.10 14.75
CA ILE A 120 8.31 -3.03 15.42
C ILE A 120 6.89 -3.55 15.66
N LYS A 121 6.56 -3.76 16.93
CA LYS A 121 5.33 -4.47 17.33
C LYS A 121 4.08 -3.61 17.20
N HIS A 122 4.23 -2.29 17.31
CA HIS A 122 3.19 -1.28 17.19
C HIS A 122 3.63 -0.22 16.18
N GLY A 123 3.31 -0.44 14.91
CA GLY A 123 3.38 0.58 13.88
C GLY A 123 2.08 1.37 13.88
N ASP A 124 2.14 2.68 13.65
CA ASP A 124 0.97 3.56 13.64
C ASP A 124 0.76 4.18 12.24
N LEU A 125 -0.45 4.09 11.72
CA LEU A 125 -0.79 4.76 10.48
C LEU A 125 -0.79 6.29 10.62
N ASN A 126 -1.06 6.80 11.81
CA ASN A 126 -1.03 8.21 12.17
C ASN A 126 -1.86 9.14 11.26
N TYR A 127 -2.93 8.60 10.66
CA TYR A 127 -3.97 9.32 9.92
C TYR A 127 -5.34 8.66 10.16
N ALA A 128 -6.45 9.28 9.70
CA ALA A 128 -7.78 8.92 10.14
C ALA A 128 -8.51 7.94 9.22
N VAL A 129 -8.32 8.01 7.91
CA VAL A 129 -9.03 7.20 6.92
C VAL A 129 -8.15 5.99 6.59
N THR A 130 -8.35 4.91 7.35
CA THR A 130 -7.53 3.71 7.35
C THR A 130 -8.16 2.65 6.45
N VAL A 131 -8.06 2.88 5.14
CA VAL A 131 -8.55 2.02 4.07
C VAL A 131 -7.43 1.72 3.08
N SER A 132 -7.63 0.77 2.17
CA SER A 132 -6.57 0.13 1.40
C SER A 132 -5.73 1.08 0.54
N PHE A 133 -6.32 1.94 -0.32
CA PHE A 133 -5.50 2.86 -1.15
C PHE A 133 -4.63 3.82 -0.32
N PRO A 134 -5.16 4.53 0.69
CA PRO A 134 -4.33 5.37 1.57
C PRO A 134 -3.20 4.59 2.25
N GLY A 135 -3.49 3.39 2.75
CA GLY A 135 -2.52 2.56 3.47
C GLY A 135 -1.37 2.10 2.58
N HIS A 136 -1.71 1.48 1.46
CA HIS A 136 -0.74 0.99 0.49
C HIS A 136 0.12 2.12 -0.10
N ALA A 137 -0.51 3.25 -0.47
CA ALA A 137 0.23 4.40 -0.98
C ALA A 137 1.16 5.01 0.10
N THR A 138 0.72 5.06 1.36
CA THR A 138 1.57 5.50 2.48
C THR A 138 2.82 4.63 2.61
N LEU A 139 2.64 3.30 2.60
CA LEU A 139 3.73 2.32 2.66
C LEU A 139 4.67 2.39 1.44
N ALA A 140 4.15 2.73 0.27
CA ALA A 140 4.91 2.78 -0.98
C ALA A 140 5.67 4.10 -1.20
N THR A 141 5.19 5.21 -0.61
CA THR A 141 5.67 6.55 -0.92
C THR A 141 6.39 7.25 0.23
N GLY A 142 6.18 6.80 1.47
CA GLY A 142 6.66 7.51 2.65
C GLY A 142 5.97 8.85 2.88
N MET A 143 4.75 9.03 2.36
CA MET A 143 3.94 10.24 2.46
C MET A 143 2.58 9.94 3.09
N TYR A 144 1.95 10.90 3.77
CA TYR A 144 0.58 10.79 4.25
C TYR A 144 -0.45 10.97 3.12
N PRO A 145 -1.69 10.47 3.29
CA PRO A 145 -2.75 10.55 2.27
C PRO A 145 -2.98 11.97 1.73
N TYR A 146 -2.92 12.99 2.59
CA TYR A 146 -3.01 14.39 2.15
C TYR A 146 -1.95 14.75 1.09
N HIS A 147 -0.73 14.24 1.22
CA HIS A 147 0.37 14.57 0.32
C HIS A 147 0.43 13.65 -0.90
N HIS A 148 0.26 12.32 -0.72
CA HIS A 148 0.31 11.40 -1.86
C HIS A 148 -0.97 11.38 -2.72
N GLY A 149 -2.10 11.91 -2.23
CA GLY A 149 -3.30 12.15 -3.03
C GLY A 149 -4.38 11.08 -2.94
N LEU A 150 -4.05 9.84 -2.59
CA LEU A 150 -5.00 8.74 -2.45
C LEU A 150 -5.58 8.77 -1.03
N VAL A 151 -6.73 9.42 -0.85
CA VAL A 151 -7.30 9.75 0.47
C VAL A 151 -8.44 8.81 0.91
N ALA A 152 -8.90 7.94 0.03
CA ALA A 152 -9.90 6.91 0.25
C ALA A 152 -9.76 5.84 -0.85
N ASN A 153 -10.61 4.80 -0.85
CA ASN A 153 -10.65 3.84 -1.97
C ASN A 153 -11.38 4.44 -3.16
N GLU A 154 -12.44 5.21 -2.92
CA GLU A 154 -13.25 5.84 -3.95
C GLU A 154 -13.62 7.29 -3.59
N PHE A 155 -14.06 8.05 -4.58
CA PHE A 155 -14.59 9.39 -4.41
C PHE A 155 -15.76 9.65 -5.36
N TRP A 156 -16.62 10.58 -4.97
CA TRP A 156 -17.77 10.98 -5.78
C TRP A 156 -17.39 12.14 -6.71
N THR A 157 -17.77 12.02 -7.98
CA THR A 157 -17.60 13.07 -8.99
C THR A 157 -18.86 13.21 -9.85
N GLN A 158 -18.96 14.29 -10.60
CA GLN A 158 -20.05 14.47 -11.56
C GLN A 158 -19.59 14.07 -12.96
N ARG A 159 -20.34 13.16 -13.58
CA ARG A 159 -20.24 12.82 -15.01
C ARG A 159 -21.62 13.00 -15.65
N ASP A 160 -21.73 13.82 -16.69
CA ASP A 160 -22.99 14.13 -17.40
C ASP A 160 -24.13 14.60 -16.46
N GLY A 161 -23.78 15.42 -15.47
CA GLY A 161 -24.71 15.97 -14.48
C GLY A 161 -25.20 14.96 -13.43
N LYS A 162 -24.68 13.74 -13.41
CA LYS A 162 -24.97 12.71 -12.41
C LYS A 162 -23.76 12.48 -11.49
N TRP A 163 -24.05 12.24 -10.22
CA TRP A 163 -23.01 11.80 -9.30
C TRP A 163 -22.72 10.32 -9.49
N VAL A 164 -21.45 9.99 -9.64
CA VAL A 164 -20.91 8.63 -9.78
C VAL A 164 -19.77 8.42 -8.80
N SER A 165 -19.65 7.23 -8.23
CA SER A 165 -18.47 6.80 -7.50
C SER A 165 -17.40 6.38 -8.49
N VAL A 166 -16.15 6.66 -8.19
CA VAL A 166 -14.99 6.40 -9.02
C VAL A 166 -13.85 5.96 -8.10
N ASP A 167 -13.24 4.83 -8.40
CA ASP A 167 -12.07 4.37 -7.68
C ASP A 167 -10.86 5.25 -7.97
N PHE A 168 -9.95 5.37 -7.01
CA PHE A 168 -8.74 6.18 -7.18
C PHE A 168 -7.78 5.63 -8.23
N SER A 169 -7.94 4.40 -8.70
CA SER A 169 -7.20 3.82 -9.82
C SER A 169 -7.90 4.01 -11.17
N ASP A 170 -9.23 4.23 -11.19
CA ASP A 170 -10.04 4.28 -12.43
C ASP A 170 -9.50 5.29 -13.43
N ASP A 171 -9.23 4.82 -14.65
CA ASP A 171 -8.84 5.66 -15.77
C ASP A 171 -9.50 5.20 -17.08
N ALA A 172 -10.50 5.95 -17.52
CA ALA A 172 -11.26 5.65 -18.73
C ALA A 172 -10.46 5.70 -20.05
N ASN A 173 -9.18 6.13 -20.00
CA ASN A 173 -8.30 6.06 -21.17
C ASN A 173 -7.71 4.67 -21.38
N PHE A 174 -7.87 3.77 -20.43
CA PHE A 174 -7.30 2.42 -20.43
C PHE A 174 -8.40 1.38 -20.16
N HIS A 175 -8.06 0.10 -20.27
CA HIS A 175 -8.95 -1.03 -19.96
C HIS A 175 -8.15 -2.20 -19.39
N ILE A 176 -8.84 -3.13 -18.73
CA ILE A 176 -8.23 -4.36 -18.24
C ILE A 176 -8.03 -5.34 -19.40
N LEU A 177 -6.85 -5.91 -19.51
CA LEU A 177 -6.57 -6.92 -20.55
C LEU A 177 -7.37 -8.20 -20.26
N GLY A 178 -8.16 -8.62 -21.24
CA GLY A 178 -9.09 -9.74 -21.10
C GLY A 178 -10.54 -9.31 -20.81
N ASP A 179 -10.74 -8.09 -20.30
CA ASP A 179 -12.06 -7.45 -20.18
C ASP A 179 -12.04 -6.02 -20.71
N PRO A 180 -12.19 -5.80 -22.04
CA PRO A 180 -12.19 -4.46 -22.61
C PRO A 180 -13.41 -3.62 -22.22
N ALA A 181 -14.43 -4.19 -21.54
CA ALA A 181 -15.56 -3.45 -21.03
C ALA A 181 -15.30 -2.86 -19.64
N ALA A 182 -14.33 -3.41 -18.89
CA ALA A 182 -13.90 -2.86 -17.61
C ALA A 182 -13.06 -1.60 -17.81
N THR A 183 -13.30 -0.60 -16.94
CA THR A 183 -12.42 0.58 -16.85
C THR A 183 -11.02 0.12 -16.47
N GLY A 184 -10.00 0.65 -17.17
CA GLY A 184 -8.62 0.36 -16.83
C GLY A 184 -8.14 1.19 -15.65
N GLU A 185 -6.99 0.82 -15.16
CA GLU A 185 -6.39 1.38 -13.96
C GLU A 185 -5.11 2.13 -14.28
N SER A 186 -4.90 3.25 -13.61
CA SER A 186 -3.66 4.03 -13.66
C SER A 186 -3.41 4.79 -12.36
N PRO A 187 -2.17 5.21 -12.07
CA PRO A 187 -1.85 5.99 -10.88
C PRO A 187 -2.11 7.50 -11.06
N LYS A 188 -3.07 7.92 -11.88
CA LYS A 188 -3.30 9.32 -12.24
C LYS A 188 -3.57 10.25 -11.05
N PHE A 189 -4.08 9.70 -9.95
CA PHE A 189 -4.36 10.47 -8.73
C PHE A 189 -3.23 10.41 -7.70
N LEU A 190 -2.21 9.59 -7.93
CA LEU A 190 -1.02 9.54 -7.11
C LEU A 190 -0.12 10.74 -7.43
N LEU A 191 0.15 11.59 -6.43
CA LEU A 191 0.81 12.88 -6.63
C LEU A 191 2.31 12.87 -6.35
N CYS A 192 2.87 11.73 -5.96
CA CYS A 192 4.28 11.58 -5.63
C CYS A 192 4.85 10.27 -6.17
N GLN A 193 6.16 10.13 -6.11
CA GLN A 193 6.86 8.93 -6.56
C GLN A 193 6.80 7.82 -5.50
N THR A 194 6.72 6.57 -5.96
CA THR A 194 6.82 5.38 -5.11
C THR A 194 8.27 4.92 -4.94
N LEU A 195 8.52 4.03 -3.97
CA LEU A 195 9.83 3.40 -3.77
C LEU A 195 10.33 2.70 -5.04
N GLY A 196 9.44 2.04 -5.80
CA GLY A 196 9.79 1.45 -7.09
C GLY A 196 10.31 2.47 -8.09
N GLU A 197 9.73 3.67 -8.12
CA GLU A 197 10.19 4.75 -8.98
C GLU A 197 11.52 5.36 -8.50
N TRP A 198 11.76 5.44 -7.18
CA TRP A 198 13.06 5.88 -6.65
C TRP A 198 14.18 4.92 -7.05
N VAL A 199 13.91 3.62 -6.98
CA VAL A 199 14.85 2.57 -7.40
C VAL A 199 15.19 2.72 -8.89
N LYS A 200 14.19 2.92 -9.74
CA LYS A 200 14.38 3.13 -11.19
C LYS A 200 15.06 4.45 -11.52
N GLN A 201 14.83 5.48 -10.72
CA GLN A 201 15.52 6.77 -10.88
C GLN A 201 17.00 6.67 -10.50
N ALA A 202 17.34 5.85 -9.49
CA ALA A 202 18.71 5.61 -9.06
C ALA A 202 19.50 4.78 -10.09
N ASP A 203 18.86 3.78 -10.70
CA ASP A 203 19.44 2.97 -11.78
C ASP A 203 18.38 2.64 -12.84
N PRO A 204 18.43 3.21 -14.05
CA PRO A 204 17.47 2.91 -15.12
C PRO A 204 17.41 1.44 -15.55
N ARG A 205 18.40 0.62 -15.19
CA ARG A 205 18.39 -0.83 -15.44
C ARG A 205 17.54 -1.59 -14.42
N ALA A 206 17.23 -0.96 -13.29
CA ALA A 206 16.39 -1.57 -12.26
C ALA A 206 14.99 -1.88 -12.79
N LYS A 207 14.40 -2.94 -12.25
CA LYS A 207 13.00 -3.29 -12.50
C LYS A 207 12.17 -3.08 -11.24
N ALA A 208 10.94 -2.61 -11.45
CA ALA A 208 9.92 -2.49 -10.42
C ALA A 208 8.68 -3.27 -10.88
N ILE A 209 8.29 -4.27 -10.10
CA ILE A 209 7.13 -5.13 -10.36
C ILE A 209 6.19 -5.04 -9.16
N SER A 210 4.89 -4.90 -9.41
CA SER A 210 3.84 -4.93 -8.38
C SER A 210 2.87 -6.06 -8.68
N LEU A 211 2.59 -6.87 -7.67
CA LEU A 211 1.69 -8.01 -7.75
C LEU A 211 0.65 -7.87 -6.66
N GLY A 212 -0.60 -8.19 -6.95
CA GLY A 212 -1.63 -8.20 -5.93
C GLY A 212 -2.75 -9.18 -6.19
N SER A 213 -3.43 -9.48 -5.12
CA SER A 213 -4.63 -10.28 -5.15
C SER A 213 -5.90 -9.44 -5.05
N ASP A 214 -5.80 -8.17 -4.69
CA ASP A 214 -6.84 -7.18 -4.97
C ASP A 214 -6.69 -6.64 -6.41
N GLU A 215 -7.80 -6.35 -7.05
CA GLU A 215 -7.81 -6.05 -8.49
C GLU A 215 -7.23 -4.68 -8.82
N ASN A 216 -7.17 -3.71 -7.90
CA ASN A 216 -6.75 -2.34 -8.19
C ASN A 216 -5.65 -1.79 -7.27
N ILE A 217 -5.49 -2.31 -6.08
CA ILE A 217 -4.57 -1.80 -5.07
C ILE A 217 -3.09 -1.80 -5.49
N PRO A 218 -2.55 -2.78 -6.24
CA PRO A 218 -1.16 -2.78 -6.68
C PRO A 218 -0.72 -1.55 -7.46
N VAL A 219 -1.67 -0.78 -8.02
CA VAL A 219 -1.41 0.51 -8.68
C VAL A 219 -0.76 1.52 -7.71
N ALA A 220 -1.11 1.48 -6.42
CA ALA A 220 -0.53 2.36 -5.40
C ALA A 220 0.97 2.13 -5.18
N TYR A 221 1.46 0.90 -5.38
CA TYR A 221 2.89 0.58 -5.33
C TYR A 221 3.62 0.87 -6.63
N ALA A 222 2.94 0.60 -7.73
CA ALA A 222 3.51 0.65 -9.07
C ALA A 222 3.93 2.06 -9.46
N GLY A 223 3.14 3.05 -9.07
CA GLY A 223 3.34 4.40 -9.57
C GLY A 223 3.26 4.48 -11.09
N HIS A 224 3.90 5.50 -11.68
CA HIS A 224 3.80 5.80 -13.11
C HIS A 224 4.82 5.05 -13.97
N LYS A 225 5.82 4.37 -13.37
CA LYS A 225 6.99 3.83 -14.11
C LYS A 225 7.30 2.37 -13.78
N SER A 226 6.31 1.60 -13.35
CA SER A 226 6.49 0.16 -13.11
C SER A 226 6.79 -0.59 -14.43
N ASP A 227 7.56 -1.68 -14.33
CA ASP A 227 7.85 -2.58 -15.47
C ASP A 227 6.79 -3.69 -15.61
N GLY A 228 5.91 -3.84 -14.62
CA GLY A 228 4.80 -4.78 -14.64
C GLY A 228 3.93 -4.65 -13.40
N VAL A 229 2.63 -4.64 -13.62
CA VAL A 229 1.61 -4.71 -12.58
C VAL A 229 0.69 -5.85 -12.93
N TYR A 230 0.53 -6.81 -12.04
CA TYR A 230 -0.32 -7.97 -12.29
C TYR A 230 -1.22 -8.19 -11.08
N VAL A 231 -2.51 -8.24 -11.35
CA VAL A 231 -3.59 -8.32 -10.36
C VAL A 231 -4.47 -9.53 -10.66
N PHE A 232 -5.07 -10.13 -9.63
CA PHE A 232 -6.05 -11.17 -9.84
C PHE A 232 -7.40 -10.51 -10.17
N ASP A 233 -7.88 -10.71 -11.38
CA ASP A 233 -9.19 -10.26 -11.82
C ASP A 233 -10.22 -11.39 -11.69
N PRO A 234 -11.24 -11.25 -10.81
CA PRO A 234 -12.29 -12.25 -10.68
C PRO A 234 -13.13 -12.46 -11.94
N ALA A 235 -13.30 -11.43 -12.79
CA ALA A 235 -14.05 -11.56 -14.03
C ALA A 235 -13.29 -12.40 -15.06
N ALA A 236 -11.99 -12.19 -15.20
CA ALA A 236 -11.11 -13.03 -16.02
C ALA A 236 -10.73 -14.35 -15.33
N ASN A 237 -10.95 -14.48 -14.01
CA ASN A 237 -10.54 -15.60 -13.16
C ASN A 237 -9.05 -15.93 -13.32
N SER A 238 -8.20 -14.90 -13.47
CA SER A 238 -6.77 -15.03 -13.76
C SER A 238 -6.01 -13.76 -13.38
N PHE A 239 -4.68 -13.84 -13.32
CA PHE A 239 -3.84 -12.66 -13.20
C PHE A 239 -3.75 -11.91 -14.52
N THR A 240 -4.01 -10.62 -14.49
CA THR A 240 -4.02 -9.72 -15.66
C THR A 240 -3.40 -8.37 -15.33
N THR A 241 -3.56 -7.38 -16.20
CA THR A 241 -3.03 -6.01 -16.03
C THR A 241 -3.88 -4.99 -16.78
N SER A 242 -3.74 -3.72 -16.41
CA SER A 242 -4.29 -2.59 -17.16
C SER A 242 -3.42 -2.26 -18.39
N THR A 243 -4.07 -1.81 -19.46
CA THR A 243 -3.37 -1.33 -20.67
C THR A 243 -2.53 -0.07 -20.45
N PHE A 244 -2.63 0.58 -19.29
CA PHE A 244 -1.69 1.61 -18.87
C PHE A 244 -0.26 1.04 -18.70
N TYR A 245 -0.12 -0.14 -18.11
CA TYR A 245 1.19 -0.73 -17.81
C TYR A 245 1.72 -1.60 -18.94
N ALA A 246 0.86 -2.28 -19.68
CA ALA A 246 1.32 -3.15 -20.77
C ALA A 246 0.26 -3.33 -21.87
N ALA A 247 0.70 -3.45 -23.11
CA ALA A 247 -0.18 -3.74 -24.25
C ALA A 247 -0.65 -5.21 -24.29
N ARG A 248 -0.02 -6.11 -23.54
CA ARG A 248 -0.37 -7.53 -23.42
C ARG A 248 0.11 -8.07 -22.07
N VAL A 249 -0.59 -9.06 -21.55
CA VAL A 249 -0.14 -9.83 -20.39
C VAL A 249 1.17 -10.55 -20.74
N ALA A 250 2.16 -10.50 -19.86
CA ALA A 250 3.46 -11.13 -20.08
C ALA A 250 3.32 -12.66 -20.25
N ASP A 251 4.17 -13.25 -21.08
CA ASP A 251 4.10 -14.68 -21.40
C ASP A 251 4.27 -15.59 -20.18
N TRP A 252 5.09 -15.18 -19.22
CA TRP A 252 5.29 -15.92 -17.98
C TRP A 252 4.05 -15.89 -17.07
N VAL A 253 3.28 -14.78 -17.06
CA VAL A 253 1.99 -14.68 -16.35
C VAL A 253 0.94 -15.55 -17.02
N ASN A 254 0.84 -15.50 -18.36
CA ASN A 254 -0.05 -16.37 -19.11
C ASN A 254 0.26 -17.86 -18.86
N THR A 255 1.55 -18.22 -18.83
CA THR A 255 1.98 -19.57 -18.51
C THR A 255 1.55 -19.97 -17.11
N PHE A 256 1.75 -19.08 -16.10
CA PHE A 256 1.31 -19.32 -14.74
C PHE A 256 -0.22 -19.53 -14.66
N ASN A 257 -0.99 -18.66 -15.30
CA ASN A 257 -2.45 -18.75 -15.34
C ASN A 257 -2.94 -20.08 -15.92
N GLN A 258 -2.24 -20.63 -16.93
CA GLN A 258 -2.62 -21.86 -17.61
C GLN A 258 -2.16 -23.13 -16.85
N THR A 259 -1.00 -23.08 -16.17
CA THR A 259 -0.36 -24.30 -15.68
C THR A 259 -0.31 -24.43 -14.15
N GLU A 260 -0.29 -23.31 -13.43
CA GLU A 260 -0.09 -23.30 -11.97
C GLU A 260 -1.33 -22.81 -11.22
N LEU A 261 -1.93 -21.70 -11.62
CA LEU A 261 -3.12 -21.15 -10.99
C LEU A 261 -4.26 -22.18 -10.84
N PRO A 262 -4.57 -23.06 -11.83
CA PRO A 262 -5.61 -24.06 -11.67
C PRO A 262 -5.39 -25.04 -10.51
N ARG A 263 -4.14 -25.24 -10.08
CA ARG A 263 -3.83 -26.13 -8.93
C ARG A 263 -4.32 -25.53 -7.60
N TYR A 264 -4.43 -24.22 -7.51
CA TYR A 264 -5.00 -23.51 -6.36
C TYR A 264 -6.52 -23.43 -6.49
N GLN A 265 -7.02 -23.12 -7.67
CA GLN A 265 -8.44 -23.01 -7.96
C GLN A 265 -9.23 -24.31 -7.78
N GLN A 266 -8.63 -25.48 -7.96
CA GLN A 266 -9.28 -26.78 -7.77
C GLN A 266 -9.35 -27.26 -6.32
N ARG A 267 -8.89 -26.45 -5.35
CA ARG A 267 -8.81 -26.82 -3.94
C ARG A 267 -10.03 -26.35 -3.16
N SER A 268 -10.43 -27.13 -2.17
CA SER A 268 -11.28 -26.66 -1.09
C SER A 268 -10.42 -26.02 0.00
N TRP A 269 -10.97 -25.05 0.71
CA TRP A 269 -10.30 -24.46 1.85
C TRP A 269 -10.54 -25.32 3.11
N ASN A 270 -9.62 -26.22 3.38
CA ASN A 270 -9.62 -27.10 4.54
C ASN A 270 -8.83 -26.45 5.68
N LEU A 271 -9.23 -26.70 6.93
CA LEU A 271 -8.50 -26.24 8.11
C LEU A 271 -7.08 -26.83 8.16
N VAL A 272 -6.06 -25.99 8.26
CA VAL A 272 -4.65 -26.40 8.44
C VAL A 272 -4.09 -26.03 9.81
N VAL A 273 -4.79 -25.20 10.60
CA VAL A 273 -4.40 -24.85 11.96
C VAL A 273 -4.29 -26.11 12.81
N ALA A 274 -3.13 -26.32 13.44
CA ALA A 274 -2.92 -27.43 14.35
C ALA A 274 -3.85 -27.34 15.57
N LYS A 275 -4.39 -28.46 16.02
CA LYS A 275 -5.44 -28.55 17.04
C LYS A 275 -5.11 -27.74 18.31
N GLN A 276 -3.85 -27.73 18.74
CA GLN A 276 -3.41 -26.99 19.93
C GLN A 276 -3.51 -25.47 19.81
N PHE A 277 -3.61 -24.92 18.60
CA PHE A 277 -3.68 -23.48 18.34
C PHE A 277 -5.09 -22.98 18.03
N VAL A 278 -6.06 -23.87 17.85
CA VAL A 278 -7.46 -23.49 17.56
C VAL A 278 -8.03 -22.55 18.63
N SER A 279 -7.61 -22.69 19.89
CA SER A 279 -8.05 -21.83 20.99
C SER A 279 -7.49 -20.41 20.95
N LEU A 280 -6.56 -20.09 20.07
CA LEU A 280 -6.10 -18.71 19.85
C LEU A 280 -7.16 -17.87 19.11
N ALA A 281 -7.98 -18.52 18.30
CA ALA A 281 -9.12 -17.87 17.66
C ALA A 281 -10.30 -17.72 18.60
N SER A 282 -11.19 -16.76 18.31
CA SER A 282 -12.42 -16.58 19.08
C SER A 282 -13.31 -17.81 18.99
N SER A 283 -13.82 -18.27 20.12
CA SER A 283 -14.86 -19.31 20.18
C SER A 283 -16.24 -18.80 19.76
N GLN A 284 -16.45 -17.49 19.78
CA GLN A 284 -17.71 -16.88 19.36
C GLN A 284 -17.71 -16.75 17.83
N ARG A 285 -18.67 -17.43 17.21
CA ARG A 285 -18.92 -17.29 15.79
C ARG A 285 -19.83 -16.09 15.56
N THR A 286 -19.37 -15.20 14.72
CA THR A 286 -20.20 -14.08 14.27
C THR A 286 -21.25 -14.57 13.29
N SER A 287 -22.40 -13.95 13.33
CA SER A 287 -23.45 -14.15 12.34
C SER A 287 -23.80 -12.82 11.70
N LEU A 288 -23.97 -12.81 10.39
CA LEU A 288 -24.44 -11.64 9.69
C LEU A 288 -25.95 -11.73 9.51
N ARG A 289 -26.71 -10.75 10.03
CA ARG A 289 -28.19 -10.72 9.96
C ARG A 289 -28.84 -12.03 10.43
N GLY A 290 -28.29 -12.63 11.50
CA GLY A 290 -28.81 -13.87 12.09
C GLY A 290 -28.53 -15.17 11.30
N LYS A 291 -27.76 -15.09 10.20
CA LYS A 291 -27.30 -16.27 9.45
C LYS A 291 -25.89 -16.63 9.92
N PRO A 292 -25.67 -17.87 10.42
CA PRO A 292 -24.33 -18.30 10.82
C PRO A 292 -23.41 -18.37 9.60
N ASN A 293 -22.16 -17.95 9.77
CA ASN A 293 -21.15 -18.12 8.75
C ASN A 293 -20.86 -19.60 8.47
N PRO A 294 -20.48 -19.97 7.22
CA PRO A 294 -20.03 -21.31 6.87
C PRO A 294 -18.92 -21.82 7.81
N GLN A 295 -18.76 -23.11 7.91
CA GLN A 295 -17.73 -23.75 8.73
C GLN A 295 -16.80 -24.58 7.85
N PHE A 296 -15.59 -24.82 8.35
CA PHE A 296 -14.67 -25.76 7.71
C PHE A 296 -15.27 -27.15 7.48
N PRO A 297 -15.00 -27.80 6.34
CA PRO A 297 -14.26 -27.27 5.20
C PRO A 297 -15.11 -26.30 4.37
N HIS A 298 -14.49 -25.22 3.84
CA HIS A 298 -15.13 -24.34 2.89
C HIS A 298 -15.03 -24.95 1.49
N VAL A 299 -16.16 -25.31 0.93
CA VAL A 299 -16.29 -25.95 -0.38
C VAL A 299 -17.26 -25.13 -1.21
N TYR A 300 -16.82 -24.67 -2.38
CA TYR A 300 -17.59 -23.79 -3.24
C TYR A 300 -19.02 -24.30 -3.51
N GLU A 301 -19.16 -25.59 -3.92
CA GLU A 301 -20.48 -26.15 -4.25
C GLU A 301 -21.44 -26.17 -3.06
N ASN A 302 -20.91 -26.38 -1.84
CA ASN A 302 -21.72 -26.35 -0.62
C ASN A 302 -22.17 -24.91 -0.27
N GLU A 303 -21.25 -23.95 -0.36
CA GLU A 303 -21.56 -22.54 -0.08
C GLU A 303 -22.51 -21.96 -1.13
N LYS A 304 -22.32 -22.28 -2.41
CA LYS A 304 -23.22 -21.92 -3.50
C LYS A 304 -24.62 -22.49 -3.27
N ALA A 305 -24.73 -23.75 -2.89
CA ALA A 305 -26.00 -24.41 -2.61
C ALA A 305 -26.71 -23.80 -1.38
N SER A 306 -26.00 -23.22 -0.43
CA SER A 306 -26.57 -22.52 0.73
C SER A 306 -27.18 -21.15 0.41
N GLN A 307 -26.92 -20.61 -0.79
CA GLN A 307 -27.38 -19.29 -1.26
C GLN A 307 -28.07 -19.39 -2.63
N PRO A 308 -29.16 -20.16 -2.75
CA PRO A 308 -29.75 -20.48 -4.05
C PRO A 308 -30.32 -19.26 -4.80
N ASP A 309 -30.77 -18.25 -4.08
CA ASP A 309 -31.35 -17.03 -4.68
C ASP A 309 -30.28 -16.06 -5.23
N HIS A 310 -29.04 -16.17 -4.74
CA HIS A 310 -27.90 -15.31 -5.11
C HIS A 310 -26.61 -16.11 -5.09
N PRO A 311 -26.43 -17.07 -6.02
CA PRO A 311 -25.22 -17.89 -6.05
C PRO A 311 -24.00 -17.04 -6.44
N GLN A 312 -23.00 -17.03 -5.58
CA GLN A 312 -21.74 -16.37 -5.88
C GLN A 312 -20.99 -17.10 -6.99
N PRO A 313 -20.40 -16.43 -7.99
CA PRO A 313 -19.52 -17.06 -8.96
C PRO A 313 -18.32 -17.74 -8.29
N TYR A 314 -17.78 -18.78 -8.93
CA TYR A 314 -16.60 -19.47 -8.40
C TYR A 314 -15.42 -18.53 -8.16
N SER A 315 -15.12 -17.66 -9.10
CA SER A 315 -14.02 -16.70 -9.00
C SER A 315 -14.14 -15.75 -7.81
N ALA A 316 -15.34 -15.25 -7.53
CA ALA A 316 -15.60 -14.43 -6.35
C ALA A 316 -15.47 -15.22 -5.03
N TRP A 317 -15.87 -16.51 -5.02
CA TRP A 317 -15.61 -17.39 -3.88
C TRP A 317 -14.10 -17.61 -3.69
N PHE A 318 -13.38 -17.93 -4.77
CA PHE A 318 -11.93 -18.13 -4.74
C PHE A 318 -11.20 -16.87 -4.23
N SER A 319 -11.61 -15.68 -4.70
CA SER A 319 -11.06 -14.39 -4.24
C SER A 319 -11.27 -14.14 -2.75
N SER A 320 -12.31 -14.69 -2.14
CA SER A 320 -12.57 -14.58 -0.70
C SER A 320 -11.93 -15.69 0.15
N THR A 321 -10.91 -16.38 -0.39
CA THR A 321 -10.19 -17.45 0.31
C THR A 321 -8.68 -17.22 0.29
N PRO A 322 -7.91 -17.78 1.25
CA PRO A 322 -6.44 -17.67 1.23
C PRO A 322 -5.77 -18.44 0.09
N LEU A 323 -6.53 -19.23 -0.68
CA LEU A 323 -6.00 -19.98 -1.83
C LEU A 323 -5.52 -19.05 -2.95
N LYS A 324 -6.17 -17.87 -3.10
CA LYS A 324 -5.77 -16.80 -4.00
C LYS A 324 -4.36 -16.30 -3.67
N ASP A 325 -4.10 -16.02 -2.40
CA ASP A 325 -2.80 -15.50 -1.98
C ASP A 325 -1.71 -16.57 -1.91
N GLU A 326 -2.05 -17.83 -1.66
CA GLU A 326 -1.10 -18.91 -1.88
C GLU A 326 -0.63 -18.94 -3.34
N ALA A 327 -1.53 -18.67 -4.30
CA ALA A 327 -1.19 -18.55 -5.72
C ALA A 327 -0.39 -17.28 -6.01
N LEU A 328 -0.71 -16.15 -5.37
CA LEU A 328 0.03 -14.89 -5.49
C LEU A 328 1.49 -15.03 -5.07
N PHE A 329 1.77 -15.68 -3.94
CA PHE A 329 3.16 -15.94 -3.51
C PHE A 329 3.92 -16.84 -4.50
N ALA A 330 3.23 -17.80 -5.14
CA ALA A 330 3.84 -18.61 -6.20
C ALA A 330 4.09 -17.76 -7.46
N LEU A 331 3.18 -16.86 -7.83
CA LEU A 331 3.37 -15.89 -8.92
C LEU A 331 4.56 -14.97 -8.63
N ALA A 332 4.73 -14.52 -7.38
CA ALA A 332 5.87 -13.70 -6.97
C ALA A 332 7.20 -14.42 -7.17
N ALA A 333 7.29 -15.71 -6.84
CA ALA A 333 8.48 -16.51 -7.13
C ALA A 333 8.73 -16.62 -8.65
N ARG A 334 7.68 -16.76 -9.46
CA ARG A 334 7.78 -16.75 -10.93
C ARG A 334 8.24 -15.41 -11.49
N ALA A 335 7.78 -14.29 -10.91
CA ALA A 335 8.24 -12.95 -11.28
C ALA A 335 9.76 -12.80 -11.03
N VAL A 336 10.25 -13.28 -9.89
CA VAL A 336 11.70 -13.27 -9.56
C VAL A 336 12.50 -14.02 -10.62
N ASP A 337 12.04 -15.19 -11.04
CA ASP A 337 12.73 -15.99 -12.06
C ASP A 337 12.63 -15.36 -13.45
N ALA A 338 11.44 -15.05 -13.91
CA ALA A 338 11.16 -14.59 -15.27
C ALA A 338 11.78 -13.22 -15.55
N GLU A 339 11.68 -12.31 -14.59
CA GLU A 339 12.22 -10.95 -14.69
C GLU A 339 13.67 -10.85 -14.19
N ARG A 340 14.21 -11.96 -13.66
CA ARG A 340 15.56 -12.06 -13.10
C ARG A 340 15.82 -11.00 -12.02
N LEU A 341 14.82 -10.77 -11.15
CA LEU A 341 14.90 -9.76 -10.10
C LEU A 341 16.05 -10.07 -9.13
N GLY A 342 16.86 -9.04 -8.81
CA GLY A 342 18.03 -9.18 -7.97
C GLY A 342 19.24 -9.91 -8.61
N GLN A 343 19.19 -10.22 -9.92
CA GLN A 343 20.21 -11.00 -10.62
C GLN A 343 20.88 -10.22 -11.76
N ARG A 344 20.53 -8.95 -11.98
CA ARG A 344 20.93 -8.18 -13.16
C ARG A 344 21.97 -7.09 -12.88
N GLY A 345 22.48 -7.00 -11.64
CA GLY A 345 23.48 -6.01 -11.24
C GLY A 345 22.90 -4.59 -11.03
N ALA A 346 21.61 -4.51 -10.80
CA ALA A 346 20.88 -3.35 -10.31
C ALA A 346 20.07 -3.76 -9.09
N VAL A 347 19.66 -2.81 -8.25
CA VAL A 347 18.70 -3.05 -7.18
C VAL A 347 17.31 -3.07 -7.80
N ASP A 348 16.61 -4.18 -7.70
CA ASP A 348 15.24 -4.31 -8.19
C ASP A 348 14.22 -4.14 -7.05
N TYR A 349 12.95 -3.93 -7.41
CA TYR A 349 11.84 -3.79 -6.48
C TYR A 349 10.70 -4.75 -6.82
N LEU A 350 10.19 -5.44 -5.81
CA LEU A 350 9.00 -6.30 -5.89
C LEU A 350 8.05 -5.93 -4.76
N ALA A 351 6.86 -5.44 -5.13
CA ALA A 351 5.75 -5.25 -4.20
C ALA A 351 4.77 -6.41 -4.31
N ILE A 352 4.23 -6.84 -3.18
CA ILE A 352 3.25 -7.93 -3.07
C ILE A 352 2.14 -7.45 -2.14
N ASP A 353 0.93 -7.33 -2.68
CA ASP A 353 -0.29 -7.01 -1.97
C ASP A 353 -1.10 -8.29 -1.72
N VAL A 354 -1.33 -8.61 -0.44
CA VAL A 354 -1.97 -9.84 0.05
C VAL A 354 -3.31 -9.47 0.65
N ASP A 355 -4.42 -9.76 -0.05
CA ASP A 355 -5.75 -9.27 0.28
C ASP A 355 -6.64 -10.26 1.08
N SER A 356 -6.32 -11.56 1.10
CA SER A 356 -7.22 -12.53 1.74
C SER A 356 -7.42 -12.31 3.24
N THR A 357 -6.50 -11.64 3.92
CA THR A 357 -6.65 -11.25 5.33
C THR A 357 -7.78 -10.23 5.52
N ASP A 358 -7.97 -9.31 4.57
CA ASP A 358 -9.10 -8.38 4.55
C ASP A 358 -10.42 -9.07 4.22
N GLN A 359 -10.48 -9.82 3.12
CA GLN A 359 -11.69 -10.51 2.69
C GLN A 359 -12.23 -11.47 3.75
N VAL A 360 -11.33 -12.23 4.39
CA VAL A 360 -11.68 -13.16 5.48
C VAL A 360 -12.06 -12.39 6.75
N GLY A 361 -11.36 -11.30 7.06
CA GLY A 361 -11.66 -10.41 8.17
C GLY A 361 -13.07 -9.82 8.07
N HIS A 362 -13.44 -9.30 6.91
CA HIS A 362 -14.77 -8.77 6.63
C HIS A 362 -15.87 -9.83 6.73
N LYS A 363 -15.61 -11.04 6.25
CA LYS A 363 -16.60 -12.13 6.17
C LYS A 363 -16.77 -12.87 7.49
N PHE A 364 -15.70 -13.15 8.21
CA PHE A 364 -15.69 -14.01 9.40
C PHE A 364 -15.30 -13.28 10.69
N GLY A 365 -14.70 -12.13 10.58
CA GLY A 365 -14.16 -11.34 11.67
C GLY A 365 -12.65 -11.57 11.88
N PRO A 366 -11.92 -10.54 12.36
CA PRO A 366 -10.47 -10.56 12.48
C PRO A 366 -9.93 -11.58 13.50
N ARG A 367 -10.78 -12.03 14.46
CA ARG A 367 -10.41 -13.07 15.45
C ARG A 367 -11.00 -14.44 15.15
N SER A 368 -11.51 -14.66 13.93
CA SER A 368 -12.11 -15.94 13.53
C SER A 368 -11.06 -17.04 13.38
N LEU A 369 -11.52 -18.30 13.39
CA LEU A 369 -10.65 -19.44 13.07
C LEU A 369 -10.21 -19.41 11.61
N GLU A 370 -11.07 -18.87 10.75
CA GLU A 370 -10.79 -18.65 9.33
C GLU A 370 -9.64 -17.65 9.14
N GLN A 371 -9.60 -16.57 9.94
CA GLN A 371 -8.49 -15.61 9.90
C GLN A 371 -7.17 -16.21 10.40
N LEU A 372 -7.23 -17.00 11.48
CA LEU A 372 -6.05 -17.72 11.96
C LEU A 372 -5.54 -18.74 10.92
N ASP A 373 -6.46 -19.48 10.26
CA ASP A 373 -6.09 -20.43 9.22
C ASP A 373 -5.46 -19.73 7.99
N THR A 374 -6.02 -18.58 7.63
CA THR A 374 -5.45 -17.72 6.58
C THR A 374 -4.00 -17.36 6.91
N LEU A 375 -3.73 -16.85 8.11
CA LEU A 375 -2.37 -16.47 8.51
C LEU A 375 -1.40 -17.66 8.56
N VAL A 376 -1.84 -18.84 9.00
CA VAL A 376 -1.00 -20.06 8.97
C VAL A 376 -0.66 -20.47 7.53
N ARG A 377 -1.59 -20.33 6.58
CA ARG A 377 -1.34 -20.60 5.16
C ARG A 377 -0.38 -19.62 4.53
N LEU A 378 -0.57 -18.34 4.85
CA LEU A 378 0.32 -17.26 4.39
C LEU A 378 1.72 -17.39 4.99
N ASP A 379 1.85 -17.85 6.24
CA ASP A 379 3.12 -18.19 6.89
C ASP A 379 3.90 -19.24 6.08
N HIS A 380 3.20 -20.30 5.63
CA HIS A 380 3.80 -21.33 4.78
C HIS A 380 4.15 -20.80 3.37
N ALA A 381 3.31 -19.95 2.79
CA ALA A 381 3.56 -19.37 1.47
C ALA A 381 4.75 -18.40 1.49
N LEU A 382 4.82 -17.55 2.52
CA LEU A 382 5.93 -16.65 2.78
C LEU A 382 7.26 -17.42 2.95
N ALA A 383 7.26 -18.51 3.70
CA ALA A 383 8.47 -19.35 3.86
C ALA A 383 8.98 -19.84 2.51
N ARG A 384 8.09 -20.36 1.65
CA ARG A 384 8.46 -20.84 0.31
C ARG A 384 9.05 -19.72 -0.55
N LEU A 385 8.48 -18.51 -0.50
CA LEU A 385 9.04 -17.36 -1.21
C LEU A 385 10.44 -17.00 -0.69
N LEU A 386 10.61 -16.93 0.64
CA LEU A 386 11.90 -16.61 1.25
C LEU A 386 12.99 -17.66 0.92
N ASP A 387 12.63 -18.96 0.90
CA ASP A 387 13.53 -20.05 0.49
C ASP A 387 13.91 -19.91 -1.00
N HIS A 388 12.96 -19.51 -1.84
CA HIS A 388 13.21 -19.24 -3.26
C HIS A 388 14.17 -18.06 -3.44
N LEU A 389 13.95 -16.96 -2.72
CA LEU A 389 14.82 -15.78 -2.73
C LEU A 389 16.25 -16.12 -2.26
N ASP A 390 16.40 -16.92 -1.19
CA ASP A 390 17.70 -17.39 -0.73
C ASP A 390 18.46 -18.15 -1.81
N LYS A 391 17.76 -19.01 -2.55
CA LYS A 391 18.33 -19.83 -3.61
C LYS A 391 18.71 -19.01 -4.84
N VAL A 392 17.88 -18.05 -5.25
CA VAL A 392 17.98 -17.41 -6.57
C VAL A 392 18.70 -16.06 -6.49
N VAL A 393 18.37 -15.23 -5.50
CA VAL A 393 18.98 -13.92 -5.28
C VAL A 393 20.23 -14.03 -4.38
N GLY A 394 20.14 -14.93 -3.42
CA GLY A 394 21.21 -15.21 -2.44
C GLY A 394 20.84 -14.73 -1.05
N LYS A 395 21.08 -15.57 -0.06
CA LYS A 395 20.90 -15.24 1.36
C LYS A 395 21.65 -13.94 1.69
N ASN A 396 20.99 -13.02 2.39
CA ASN A 396 21.51 -11.69 2.72
C ASN A 396 21.78 -10.78 1.48
N SER A 397 21.18 -11.08 0.32
CA SER A 397 21.27 -10.24 -0.87
C SER A 397 19.94 -9.53 -1.22
N TYR A 398 18.94 -9.64 -0.37
CA TYR A 398 17.66 -8.93 -0.49
C TYR A 398 17.24 -8.36 0.86
N VAL A 399 16.40 -7.35 0.85
CA VAL A 399 15.75 -6.77 2.03
C VAL A 399 14.25 -6.87 1.88
N VAL A 400 13.57 -7.24 2.97
CA VAL A 400 12.11 -7.38 3.04
C VAL A 400 11.57 -6.39 4.05
N ALA A 401 10.47 -5.72 3.73
CA ALA A 401 9.55 -5.19 4.73
C ALA A 401 8.21 -5.92 4.61
N LEU A 402 7.65 -6.32 5.75
CA LEU A 402 6.29 -6.80 5.87
C LEU A 402 5.53 -5.87 6.81
N SER A 403 4.38 -5.37 6.37
CA SER A 403 3.49 -4.53 7.16
C SER A 403 2.04 -4.77 6.77
N ALA A 404 1.14 -3.93 7.29
CA ALA A 404 -0.24 -3.84 6.84
C ALA A 404 -0.60 -2.38 6.55
N ASP A 405 -1.57 -2.20 5.71
CA ASP A 405 -2.14 -0.92 5.30
C ASP A 405 -3.15 -0.37 6.31
N HIS A 406 -3.82 -1.26 7.05
CA HIS A 406 -4.69 -0.97 8.20
C HIS A 406 -4.99 -2.24 9.02
N GLY A 407 -5.73 -2.06 10.11
CA GLY A 407 -6.34 -3.13 10.88
C GLY A 407 -7.86 -3.20 10.65
N ALA A 408 -8.60 -3.74 11.63
CA ALA A 408 -10.06 -3.82 11.57
C ALA A 408 -10.70 -3.87 12.96
N ALA A 409 -11.93 -3.37 13.07
CA ALA A 409 -12.73 -3.47 14.28
C ALA A 409 -13.12 -4.92 14.59
N ASP A 410 -13.07 -5.31 15.87
CA ASP A 410 -13.76 -6.52 16.29
C ASP A 410 -15.28 -6.39 16.07
N PRO A 411 -16.00 -7.48 15.76
CA PRO A 411 -17.47 -7.47 15.74
C PRO A 411 -18.02 -6.83 17.01
N PRO A 412 -19.06 -5.98 16.93
CA PRO A 412 -19.60 -5.26 18.09
C PRO A 412 -20.02 -6.18 19.23
N GLU A 413 -20.45 -7.40 18.92
CA GLU A 413 -20.86 -8.41 19.88
C GLU A 413 -19.70 -8.89 20.77
N LEU A 414 -18.47 -8.66 20.34
CA LEU A 414 -17.23 -9.01 21.06
C LEU A 414 -16.63 -7.83 21.83
N ARG A 415 -17.23 -6.63 21.72
CA ARG A 415 -16.72 -5.40 22.35
C ARG A 415 -17.71 -4.81 23.33
N PRO A 416 -17.31 -4.44 24.56
CA PRO A 416 -18.14 -3.61 25.44
C PRO A 416 -18.50 -2.28 24.76
N GLY A 417 -19.79 -1.95 24.69
CA GLY A 417 -20.28 -0.73 24.06
C GLY A 417 -20.32 -0.75 22.53
N GLY A 418 -19.94 -1.85 21.91
CA GLY A 418 -20.07 -2.05 20.47
C GLY A 418 -21.53 -2.10 20.05
N ARG A 419 -21.85 -1.51 18.87
CA ARG A 419 -23.21 -1.45 18.33
C ARG A 419 -23.20 -1.50 16.81
N ARG A 420 -24.20 -2.16 16.25
CA ARG A 420 -24.46 -2.12 14.81
C ARG A 420 -25.35 -0.93 14.45
N ILE A 421 -24.90 -0.16 13.45
CA ILE A 421 -25.66 0.94 12.86
C ILE A 421 -26.41 0.37 11.66
N THR A 422 -27.72 0.53 11.66
CA THR A 422 -28.56 -0.01 10.58
C THR A 422 -28.63 0.94 9.39
N THR A 423 -28.82 0.39 8.19
CA THR A 423 -29.04 1.21 6.99
C THR A 423 -30.17 2.24 7.16
N PRO A 424 -31.36 1.93 7.76
CA PRO A 424 -32.38 2.94 8.02
C PRO A 424 -31.93 4.09 8.93
N GLU A 425 -31.05 3.84 9.91
CA GLU A 425 -30.52 4.91 10.77
C GLU A 425 -29.62 5.88 9.99
N ILE A 426 -28.75 5.36 9.10
CA ILE A 426 -27.95 6.19 8.20
C ILE A 426 -28.84 7.00 7.26
N GLU A 427 -29.82 6.34 6.63
CA GLU A 427 -30.75 7.01 5.72
C GLU A 427 -31.55 8.13 6.42
N ALA A 428 -32.00 7.92 7.66
CA ALA A 428 -32.69 8.94 8.44
C ALA A 428 -31.80 10.16 8.76
N VAL A 429 -30.50 9.94 9.02
CA VAL A 429 -29.53 11.04 9.19
C VAL A 429 -29.37 11.81 7.89
N LEU A 430 -29.21 11.12 6.77
CA LEU A 430 -29.03 11.75 5.46
C LEU A 430 -30.30 12.51 5.01
N ASP A 431 -31.50 12.04 5.33
CA ASP A 431 -32.74 12.74 5.08
C ASP A 431 -32.84 14.09 5.83
N LYS A 432 -32.36 14.13 7.09
CA LYS A 432 -32.26 15.39 7.86
C LYS A 432 -31.27 16.36 7.21
N ILE A 433 -30.10 15.86 6.79
CA ILE A 433 -29.08 16.67 6.13
C ILE A 433 -29.63 17.25 4.82
N GLU A 434 -30.33 16.44 4.04
CA GLU A 434 -30.98 16.88 2.81
C GLU A 434 -32.01 18.01 3.07
N ALA A 435 -32.82 17.90 4.12
CA ALA A 435 -33.77 18.94 4.51
C ALA A 435 -33.05 20.24 4.90
N ILE A 436 -31.92 20.15 5.67
CA ILE A 436 -31.11 21.30 6.04
C ILE A 436 -30.52 21.96 4.79
N ALA A 437 -30.00 21.18 3.85
CA ALA A 437 -29.35 21.68 2.63
C ALA A 437 -30.36 22.37 1.71
N LYS A 438 -31.57 21.78 1.51
CA LYS A 438 -32.65 22.37 0.72
C LYS A 438 -33.18 23.69 1.32
N ALA A 439 -33.18 23.80 2.63
CA ALA A 439 -33.64 25.01 3.34
C ALA A 439 -32.55 26.10 3.46
N ASN A 440 -31.31 25.79 3.05
CA ASN A 440 -30.21 26.72 3.22
C ASN A 440 -30.29 27.92 2.27
N LYS A 441 -30.14 29.12 2.84
CA LYS A 441 -30.04 30.39 2.11
C LYS A 441 -28.68 31.07 2.32
N GLY A 442 -27.80 30.43 3.09
CA GLY A 442 -26.47 30.93 3.42
C GLY A 442 -25.38 30.41 2.48
N THR A 443 -24.15 30.72 2.82
CA THR A 443 -22.95 30.28 2.11
C THR A 443 -22.70 28.75 2.26
N PRO A 444 -21.91 28.12 1.37
CA PRO A 444 -21.49 26.73 1.54
C PRO A 444 -20.79 26.45 2.88
N ALA A 445 -20.02 27.40 3.40
CA ALA A 445 -19.34 27.26 4.70
C ALA A 445 -20.33 27.24 5.87
N GLU A 446 -21.31 28.14 5.87
CA GLU A 446 -22.38 28.15 6.88
C GLU A 446 -23.23 26.89 6.81
N LEU A 447 -23.47 26.35 5.61
CA LEU A 447 -24.15 25.09 5.43
C LEU A 447 -23.35 23.93 6.01
N ALA A 448 -22.03 23.86 5.73
CA ALA A 448 -21.15 22.84 6.30
C ALA A 448 -21.16 22.86 7.84
N ASP A 449 -21.10 24.05 8.45
CA ASP A 449 -21.15 24.21 9.90
C ASP A 449 -22.50 23.75 10.48
N ARG A 450 -23.63 24.05 9.82
CA ARG A 450 -24.97 23.59 10.22
C ARG A 450 -25.10 22.06 10.10
N ILE A 451 -24.60 21.48 9.01
CA ILE A 451 -24.57 20.02 8.82
C ILE A 451 -23.73 19.35 9.91
N ALA A 452 -22.53 19.87 10.19
CA ALA A 452 -21.68 19.34 11.23
C ALA A 452 -22.31 19.45 12.63
N ALA A 453 -23.04 20.55 12.91
CA ALA A 453 -23.76 20.71 14.16
C ALA A 453 -24.90 19.70 14.33
N GLU A 454 -25.65 19.39 13.27
CA GLU A 454 -26.70 18.37 13.29
C GLU A 454 -26.14 16.96 13.44
N LEU A 455 -25.07 16.63 12.72
CA LEU A 455 -24.41 15.33 12.80
C LEU A 455 -23.92 15.01 14.22
N LYS A 456 -23.43 16.00 14.95
CA LYS A 456 -23.00 15.86 16.35
C LYS A 456 -24.12 15.52 17.33
N GLN A 457 -25.39 15.67 16.95
CA GLN A 457 -26.55 15.29 17.77
C GLN A 457 -26.94 13.81 17.59
N VAL A 458 -26.33 13.13 16.61
CA VAL A 458 -26.62 11.72 16.31
C VAL A 458 -25.87 10.83 17.30
N ASP A 459 -26.56 9.90 17.91
CA ASP A 459 -26.05 9.13 19.07
C ASP A 459 -24.84 8.23 18.75
N PHE A 460 -24.69 7.76 17.50
CA PHE A 460 -23.54 6.96 17.06
C PHE A 460 -22.41 7.78 16.45
N ILE A 461 -22.57 9.10 16.30
CA ILE A 461 -21.51 10.01 15.79
C ILE A 461 -20.75 10.60 16.97
N ALA A 462 -19.43 10.53 16.93
CA ALA A 462 -18.56 11.12 17.94
C ALA A 462 -18.21 12.57 17.61
N ASP A 463 -17.98 12.90 16.32
CA ASP A 463 -17.66 14.26 15.88
C ASP A 463 -17.91 14.41 14.36
N ALA A 464 -17.99 15.67 13.91
CA ALA A 464 -18.04 16.04 12.50
C ALA A 464 -17.10 17.23 12.26
N TYR A 465 -16.32 17.15 11.21
CA TYR A 465 -15.23 18.07 10.90
C TYR A 465 -15.56 18.82 9.61
N THR A 466 -15.56 20.15 9.67
CA THR A 466 -15.70 21.01 8.47
C THR A 466 -14.33 21.34 7.86
N PRO A 467 -14.25 21.72 6.58
CA PRO A 467 -13.01 22.18 5.96
C PRO A 467 -12.36 23.34 6.75
N ALA A 468 -13.16 24.25 7.27
CA ALA A 468 -12.68 25.37 8.08
C ALA A 468 -12.04 24.93 9.40
N ARG A 469 -12.52 23.81 10.00
CA ARG A 469 -11.91 23.23 11.20
C ARG A 469 -10.63 22.49 10.85
N LEU A 470 -10.61 21.71 9.75
CA LEU A 470 -9.46 20.93 9.32
C LEU A 470 -8.31 21.79 8.77
N SER A 471 -8.58 23.03 8.35
CA SER A 471 -7.53 23.97 7.88
C SER A 471 -6.79 24.69 9.01
N LYS A 472 -7.27 24.60 10.26
CA LYS A 472 -6.69 25.29 11.41
C LYS A 472 -5.76 24.37 12.19
N GLN A 473 -4.63 24.92 12.68
CA GLN A 473 -3.80 24.20 13.64
C GLN A 473 -4.61 23.77 14.86
N SER A 474 -4.42 22.54 15.32
CA SER A 474 -5.19 21.96 16.42
C SER A 474 -4.33 21.05 17.29
N ASP A 475 -4.58 21.09 18.59
CA ASP A 475 -4.01 20.15 19.56
C ASP A 475 -4.88 18.89 19.75
N ASP A 476 -6.10 18.89 19.19
CA ASP A 476 -6.97 17.71 19.17
C ASP A 476 -6.33 16.61 18.32
N PRO A 477 -6.04 15.43 18.90
CA PRO A 477 -5.36 14.35 18.19
C PRO A 477 -6.18 13.84 16.99
N PHE A 478 -7.50 13.78 17.10
CA PHE A 478 -8.34 13.35 15.99
C PHE A 478 -8.37 14.37 14.85
N VAL A 479 -8.38 15.66 15.14
CA VAL A 479 -8.27 16.70 14.10
C VAL A 479 -6.96 16.52 13.33
N ARG A 480 -5.83 16.27 14.02
CA ARG A 480 -4.54 16.03 13.36
C ARG A 480 -4.54 14.80 12.47
N LEU A 481 -5.20 13.70 12.90
CA LEU A 481 -5.34 12.50 12.08
C LEU A 481 -6.15 12.79 10.81
N TYR A 482 -7.29 13.51 10.92
CA TYR A 482 -8.09 13.88 9.76
C TYR A 482 -7.38 14.88 8.84
N GLN A 483 -6.56 15.79 9.36
CA GLN A 483 -5.75 16.70 8.55
C GLN A 483 -4.79 15.97 7.62
N ARG A 484 -4.27 14.81 8.02
CA ARG A 484 -3.40 13.96 7.21
C ARG A 484 -4.15 13.12 6.17
N SER A 485 -5.46 12.95 6.33
CA SER A 485 -6.33 12.19 5.43
C SER A 485 -7.15 13.05 4.47
N PHE A 486 -7.36 14.34 4.79
CA PHE A 486 -8.35 15.16 4.10
C PHE A 486 -7.76 15.99 2.97
N ARG A 487 -8.32 15.88 1.77
CA ARG A 487 -8.06 16.77 0.63
C ARG A 487 -9.37 17.39 0.13
N PRO A 488 -9.48 18.74 0.10
CA PRO A 488 -10.70 19.42 -0.35
C PRO A 488 -11.09 19.13 -1.80
N SER A 489 -10.15 18.64 -2.63
CA SER A 489 -10.40 18.32 -4.04
C SER A 489 -11.16 17.02 -4.27
N PHE A 490 -11.31 16.16 -3.23
CA PHE A 490 -12.02 14.90 -3.35
C PHE A 490 -13.20 14.84 -2.40
N THR A 491 -14.34 14.42 -2.91
CA THR A 491 -15.58 14.18 -2.14
C THR A 491 -15.70 12.70 -1.86
N THR A 492 -15.37 12.28 -0.64
CA THR A 492 -15.52 10.90 -0.18
C THR A 492 -16.71 10.82 0.76
N ASP A 493 -17.58 9.83 0.62
CA ASP A 493 -18.77 9.69 1.49
C ASP A 493 -18.51 8.86 2.75
N PHE A 494 -17.29 8.36 2.90
CA PHE A 494 -16.87 7.63 4.09
C PHE A 494 -17.02 8.46 5.39
N PRO A 495 -17.53 7.90 6.50
CA PRO A 495 -18.13 6.58 6.66
C PRO A 495 -19.66 6.52 6.48
N LEU A 496 -20.31 7.59 6.04
CA LEU A 496 -21.77 7.65 5.87
C LEU A 496 -22.20 7.07 4.52
N TRP A 497 -21.78 5.86 4.20
CA TRP A 497 -22.12 5.21 2.94
C TRP A 497 -23.63 5.10 2.74
N THR A 498 -24.05 5.33 1.51
CA THR A 498 -25.44 5.22 1.08
C THR A 498 -25.54 4.28 -0.12
N THR A 499 -26.64 3.53 -0.20
CA THR A 499 -26.92 2.63 -1.32
C THR A 499 -27.33 3.37 -2.60
N LYS A 500 -27.49 4.69 -2.53
CA LYS A 500 -27.92 5.53 -3.65
C LYS A 500 -27.17 6.87 -3.62
N PRO A 501 -26.74 7.39 -4.78
CA PRO A 501 -26.18 8.74 -4.85
C PRO A 501 -27.17 9.75 -4.27
N ARG A 502 -26.72 10.57 -3.31
CA ARG A 502 -27.52 11.63 -2.72
C ARG A 502 -26.94 13.00 -3.09
N GLU A 503 -27.80 13.87 -3.60
CA GLU A 503 -27.41 15.24 -4.00
C GLU A 503 -26.87 16.05 -2.81
N TYR A 504 -27.37 15.82 -1.60
CA TYR A 504 -27.05 16.58 -0.40
C TYR A 504 -26.26 15.80 0.64
N HIS A 505 -25.40 14.89 0.22
CA HIS A 505 -24.52 14.15 1.14
C HIS A 505 -23.55 15.10 1.87
N PRO A 506 -23.28 14.91 3.19
CA PRO A 506 -22.38 15.78 3.97
C PRO A 506 -20.99 15.97 3.36
N ALA A 507 -20.42 14.91 2.80
CA ALA A 507 -19.12 14.93 2.16
C ALA A 507 -19.02 15.94 1.00
N ARG A 508 -20.09 16.21 0.29
CA ARG A 508 -20.15 17.21 -0.79
C ARG A 508 -19.94 18.65 -0.32
N TYR A 509 -20.07 18.86 0.99
CA TYR A 509 -19.74 20.12 1.65
C TYR A 509 -18.41 20.03 2.41
N GLY A 510 -17.62 18.97 2.17
CA GLY A 510 -16.36 18.71 2.82
C GLY A 510 -16.49 18.35 4.31
N VAL A 511 -17.69 17.95 4.76
CA VAL A 511 -17.91 17.53 6.14
C VAL A 511 -17.54 16.07 6.29
N VAL A 512 -16.54 15.80 7.11
CA VAL A 512 -16.04 14.45 7.43
C VAL A 512 -16.60 14.03 8.79
N VAL A 513 -17.00 12.77 8.92
CA VAL A 513 -17.67 12.23 10.11
C VAL A 513 -16.78 11.21 10.81
N ARG A 514 -16.78 11.24 12.15
CA ARG A 514 -16.19 10.21 12.99
C ARG A 514 -17.29 9.52 13.79
N PHE A 515 -17.45 8.22 13.61
CA PHE A 515 -18.33 7.41 14.46
C PHE A 515 -17.73 7.25 15.87
N LYS A 516 -18.56 6.92 16.85
CA LYS A 516 -18.06 6.47 18.15
C LYS A 516 -17.34 5.14 17.99
N GLU A 517 -16.40 4.88 18.87
CA GLU A 517 -15.61 3.66 18.83
C GLU A 517 -16.49 2.40 18.97
N GLY A 518 -16.21 1.38 18.16
CA GLY A 518 -16.97 0.14 18.14
C GLY A 518 -18.34 0.21 17.43
N MET A 519 -18.63 1.32 16.74
CA MET A 519 -19.80 1.45 15.89
C MET A 519 -19.48 0.93 14.49
N ILE A 520 -20.16 -0.11 14.04
CA ILE A 520 -20.04 -0.65 12.68
C ILE A 520 -21.41 -0.92 12.05
N PHE A 521 -21.44 -1.12 10.76
CA PHE A 521 -22.67 -1.33 10.02
C PHE A 521 -23.30 -2.72 10.28
N ASP A 522 -24.62 -2.85 10.12
CA ASP A 522 -25.35 -4.10 10.29
C ASP A 522 -25.15 -5.10 9.12
N TRP A 523 -24.58 -4.65 8.01
CA TRP A 523 -24.33 -5.46 6.83
C TRP A 523 -22.94 -6.11 6.78
N ALA A 524 -22.00 -5.74 7.67
CA ALA A 524 -20.66 -6.28 7.72
C ALA A 524 -20.38 -6.99 9.07
N VAL A 525 -19.58 -8.04 9.08
CA VAL A 525 -19.12 -8.67 10.32
C VAL A 525 -18.09 -7.79 11.02
N SER A 526 -17.14 -7.28 10.25
CA SER A 526 -16.09 -6.36 10.66
C SER A 526 -15.87 -5.31 9.58
N VAL A 527 -15.42 -4.13 9.96
CA VAL A 527 -15.05 -3.02 9.07
C VAL A 527 -13.84 -2.30 9.62
N HIS A 528 -13.24 -1.46 8.78
CA HIS A 528 -12.11 -0.59 9.10
C HIS A 528 -12.38 0.82 8.57
N GLY A 529 -11.35 1.70 8.58
CA GLY A 529 -11.46 3.06 8.06
C GLY A 529 -11.68 4.10 9.15
N SER A 530 -11.46 3.76 10.41
CA SER A 530 -11.63 4.66 11.55
C SER A 530 -10.28 5.16 12.10
N PRO A 531 -10.26 6.27 12.85
CA PRO A 531 -9.05 6.77 13.49
C PRO A 531 -8.69 6.03 14.79
N TYR A 532 -9.34 4.90 15.09
CA TYR A 532 -9.13 4.17 16.33
C TYR A 532 -7.96 3.19 16.23
N GLU A 533 -7.42 2.80 17.39
CA GLU A 533 -6.20 2.00 17.49
C GLU A 533 -6.31 0.66 16.75
N TYR A 534 -7.47 0.00 16.82
CA TYR A 534 -7.68 -1.29 16.15
C TYR A 534 -7.56 -1.25 14.61
N ASP A 535 -7.73 -0.06 14.00
CA ASP A 535 -7.51 0.17 12.57
C ASP A 535 -6.10 0.70 12.28
N ARG A 536 -5.43 1.33 13.27
CA ARG A 536 -4.15 1.99 13.08
C ARG A 536 -2.94 1.20 13.56
N ASP A 537 -3.11 0.28 14.52
CA ASP A 537 -2.01 -0.57 15.04
C ASP A 537 -1.73 -1.72 14.08
N VAL A 538 -0.60 -1.64 13.39
CA VAL A 538 -0.14 -2.62 12.40
C VAL A 538 1.27 -3.10 12.71
N PRO A 539 1.65 -4.34 12.33
CA PRO A 539 3.03 -4.78 12.47
C PRO A 539 3.92 -4.13 11.41
N ILE A 540 5.19 -3.85 11.75
CA ILE A 540 6.23 -3.51 10.78
C ILE A 540 7.44 -4.41 11.04
N ILE A 541 7.83 -5.23 10.08
CA ILE A 541 8.94 -6.16 10.20
C ILE A 541 9.92 -5.93 9.05
N PHE A 542 11.17 -5.59 9.38
CA PHE A 542 12.27 -5.55 8.41
C PHE A 542 13.12 -6.78 8.53
N TYR A 543 13.59 -7.35 7.40
CA TYR A 543 14.40 -8.57 7.38
C TYR A 543 15.38 -8.56 6.22
N GLY A 544 16.54 -9.19 6.39
CA GLY A 544 17.50 -9.46 5.32
C GLY A 544 18.72 -8.55 5.35
N ALA A 545 19.23 -8.21 4.16
CA ALA A 545 20.47 -7.45 4.02
C ALA A 545 20.40 -6.10 4.76
N ASN A 546 21.45 -5.79 5.48
CA ASN A 546 21.63 -4.54 6.25
C ASN A 546 20.67 -4.34 7.43
N ILE A 547 19.80 -5.32 7.71
CA ILE A 547 18.88 -5.27 8.86
C ILE A 547 19.49 -6.04 10.03
N ARG A 548 19.50 -5.43 11.22
CA ARG A 548 19.90 -6.11 12.45
C ARG A 548 18.74 -6.91 13.04
N HIS A 549 19.05 -7.94 13.78
CA HIS A 549 18.04 -8.61 14.63
C HIS A 549 17.66 -7.74 15.83
N GLY A 550 16.38 -7.71 16.15
CA GLY A 550 15.85 -6.99 17.32
C GLY A 550 14.36 -6.74 17.28
N SER A 551 13.89 -6.05 18.28
CA SER A 551 12.51 -5.58 18.32
C SER A 551 12.39 -4.26 19.09
N GLN A 552 11.35 -3.50 18.76
CA GLN A 552 10.96 -2.28 19.46
C GLN A 552 9.43 -2.29 19.65
N PRO A 553 8.93 -1.91 20.85
CA PRO A 553 7.49 -1.95 21.08
C PRO A 553 6.72 -0.91 20.24
N ASP A 554 7.17 0.35 20.16
CA ASP A 554 6.33 1.49 19.74
C ASP A 554 7.12 2.59 19.02
N GLY A 555 6.38 3.59 18.55
CA GLY A 555 6.91 4.89 18.14
C GLY A 555 7.35 4.99 16.68
N VAL A 556 6.85 4.11 15.81
CA VAL A 556 7.15 4.12 14.38
C VAL A 556 5.89 4.30 13.56
N MET A 557 5.96 5.14 12.53
CA MET A 557 4.86 5.39 11.61
C MET A 557 5.04 4.58 10.32
N THR A 558 3.94 4.20 9.69
CA THR A 558 3.99 3.46 8.41
C THR A 558 4.63 4.25 7.27
N VAL A 559 4.60 5.58 7.32
CA VAL A 559 5.35 6.46 6.38
C VAL A 559 6.87 6.23 6.41
N ASP A 560 7.41 5.63 7.48
CA ASP A 560 8.84 5.37 7.63
C ASP A 560 9.31 4.11 6.86
N VAL A 561 8.37 3.28 6.35
CA VAL A 561 8.69 1.99 5.72
C VAL A 561 9.46 2.18 4.40
N ALA A 562 8.91 2.95 3.44
CA ALA A 562 9.58 3.17 2.16
C ALA A 562 10.95 3.87 2.32
N PRO A 563 11.08 4.95 3.11
CA PRO A 563 12.38 5.56 3.36
C PRO A 563 13.40 4.60 3.98
N THR A 564 12.97 3.72 4.89
CA THR A 564 13.85 2.72 5.53
C THR A 564 14.32 1.68 4.52
N LEU A 565 13.44 1.13 3.69
CA LEU A 565 13.81 0.20 2.62
C LEU A 565 14.76 0.85 1.60
N GLY A 566 14.46 2.09 1.19
CA GLY A 566 15.32 2.84 0.28
C GLY A 566 16.71 3.05 0.85
N ALA A 567 16.82 3.45 2.12
CA ALA A 567 18.09 3.62 2.81
C ALA A 567 18.86 2.30 2.98
N ALA A 568 18.19 1.20 3.35
CA ALA A 568 18.79 -0.13 3.44
C ALA A 568 19.41 -0.59 2.11
N ALA A 569 18.81 -0.19 1.00
CA ALA A 569 19.25 -0.49 -0.36
C ALA A 569 20.21 0.56 -0.96
N GLY A 570 20.54 1.62 -0.22
CA GLY A 570 21.41 2.69 -0.71
C GLY A 570 20.78 3.53 -1.82
N VAL A 571 19.46 3.54 -1.92
CA VAL A 571 18.70 4.36 -2.86
C VAL A 571 18.59 5.79 -2.32
N ARG A 572 18.86 6.79 -3.19
CA ARG A 572 18.69 8.19 -2.81
C ARG A 572 17.20 8.49 -2.62
N LEU A 573 16.85 8.99 -1.45
CA LEU A 573 15.48 9.36 -1.10
C LEU A 573 15.11 10.74 -1.68
N PRO A 574 13.87 10.95 -2.11
CA PRO A 574 13.34 12.26 -2.45
C PRO A 574 13.37 13.22 -1.25
N ALA A 575 13.46 14.51 -1.52
CA ALA A 575 13.24 15.53 -0.49
C ALA A 575 11.76 15.69 -0.17
N GLY A 576 11.45 16.08 1.06
CA GLY A 576 10.07 16.43 1.47
C GLY A 576 9.18 15.24 1.78
N LEU A 577 9.75 14.06 2.03
CA LEU A 577 8.99 12.92 2.58
C LEU A 577 8.44 13.27 3.97
N ASP A 578 7.28 12.71 4.32
CA ASP A 578 6.75 12.78 5.67
C ASP A 578 7.46 11.77 6.60
N GLY A 579 7.85 10.62 6.06
CA GLY A 579 8.61 9.59 6.74
C GLY A 579 10.13 9.79 6.64
N HIS A 580 10.85 9.06 7.46
CA HIS A 580 12.32 9.06 7.51
C HIS A 580 12.89 7.66 7.74
N PRO A 581 14.15 7.40 7.35
CA PRO A 581 14.79 6.12 7.60
C PRO A 581 14.93 5.84 9.10
N LEU A 582 14.59 4.65 9.51
CA LEU A 582 14.71 4.17 10.88
C LEU A 582 16.14 3.65 11.11
N SER A 583 17.07 4.53 11.45
CA SER A 583 18.51 4.18 11.59
C SER A 583 18.76 3.05 12.58
N PHE A 584 17.92 2.90 13.59
CA PHE A 584 18.05 1.87 14.62
C PHE A 584 17.73 0.44 14.14
N VAL A 585 17.13 0.26 12.95
CA VAL A 585 16.90 -1.09 12.38
C VAL A 585 18.10 -1.61 11.61
N PHE A 586 19.10 -0.76 11.31
CA PHE A 586 20.24 -1.15 10.50
C PHE A 586 21.34 -1.86 11.28
N SER A 587 22.03 -2.75 10.61
CA SER A 587 23.31 -3.30 11.08
C SER A 587 24.36 -2.19 11.14
N SER A 588 25.37 -2.33 12.01
CA SER A 588 26.47 -1.37 12.13
C SER A 588 27.17 -1.16 10.78
N GLY A 589 27.33 0.10 10.38
CA GLY A 589 28.01 0.51 9.14
C GLY A 589 27.08 0.96 7.99
N VAL A 590 25.77 0.88 8.16
CA VAL A 590 24.80 1.53 7.26
C VAL A 590 24.59 2.96 7.73
N ASP A 591 24.96 3.93 6.90
CA ASP A 591 24.73 5.34 7.19
C ASP A 591 23.34 5.77 6.71
N GLY A 592 22.39 5.81 7.62
CA GLY A 592 21.03 6.32 7.35
C GLY A 592 20.98 7.82 7.04
N SER A 593 22.12 8.54 7.15
CA SER A 593 22.17 10.00 6.98
C SER A 593 22.38 10.46 5.53
N GLN A 594 22.66 9.57 4.58
CA GLN A 594 22.95 9.95 3.18
C GLN A 594 21.73 10.44 2.37
N SER A 595 20.59 10.73 2.99
CA SER A 595 19.36 11.01 2.26
C SER A 595 18.93 12.46 2.16
N THR A 596 19.56 13.40 2.85
CA THR A 596 19.20 14.81 2.74
C THR A 596 20.26 15.62 2.00
N GLY A 597 20.24 15.55 0.67
CA GLY A 597 20.93 16.54 -0.15
C GLY A 597 20.28 17.92 0.06
N LYS A 598 21.08 18.87 0.60
CA LYS A 598 20.77 20.29 0.65
C LYS A 598 20.54 20.84 -0.76
#